data_85b9725e8b38a629be299853d1946ba0
#
_entry.id   85b9725e8b38a629be299853d1946ba0
#
_cell.length_a   1.000
_cell.length_b   1.000
_cell.length_c   1.000
_cell.angle_alpha   90.00
_cell.angle_beta   90.00
_cell.angle_gamma   90.00
#
_symmetry.space_group_name_H-M   'P 1'
#
loop_
_entity.id
_entity.type
_entity.pdbx_description
1 polymer ?
#
loop_
_entity_poly.entity_id
_entity_poly.type
_entity_poly.pdbx_seq_one_letter_code
_entity_poly.pdbx_strand_id
1 'polypeptide(L)'
;MSGIERFDINEEWAHSGIIKAGNLYFIGYCAANLGQPIEVQINGAFDQMEQRLKMVGLGLENVVQMDCLFKDVWNIPVMEKVIKERFNGRY
;
A
#
# COMPACT_ATOMS: atom_id res chain seq x y z
N MET A 1 -9.76 22.19 -15.99
CA MET A 1 -10.04 20.76 -15.95
C MET A 1 -9.01 20.04 -15.08
N SER A 2 -9.46 19.22 -14.26
CA SER A 2 -8.55 18.41 -13.46
C SER A 2 -9.06 16.98 -13.44
N GLY A 3 -8.26 16.02 -13.87
CA GLY A 3 -8.56 14.62 -13.71
C GLY A 3 -7.97 14.06 -12.41
N ILE A 4 -7.59 14.94 -11.51
CA ILE A 4 -6.91 14.53 -10.28
C ILE A 4 -7.80 14.78 -9.07
N GLU A 5 -8.01 13.72 -8.28
CA GLU A 5 -8.74 13.80 -7.02
C GLU A 5 -7.85 13.26 -5.91
N ARG A 6 -7.95 13.87 -4.73
CA ARG A 6 -7.14 13.50 -3.58
C ARG A 6 -8.01 13.05 -2.43
N PHE A 7 -7.60 11.94 -1.79
CA PHE A 7 -8.30 11.38 -0.64
C PHE A 7 -7.30 11.11 0.48
N ASP A 8 -7.80 11.00 1.69
CA ASP A 8 -6.99 10.72 2.87
C ASP A 8 -5.84 11.71 2.99
N ILE A 9 -6.20 13.00 2.95
CA ILE A 9 -5.23 14.09 2.98
C ILE A 9 -4.69 14.29 4.40
N ASN A 10 -3.38 14.37 4.52
CA ASN A 10 -2.70 14.69 5.76
C ASN A 10 -1.94 16.01 5.55
N GLU A 11 -2.47 17.09 6.07
CA GLU A 11 -1.89 18.41 5.87
C GLU A 11 -0.59 18.61 6.63
N GLU A 12 -0.45 17.97 7.79
CA GLU A 12 0.77 18.05 8.59
C GLU A 12 1.98 17.53 7.81
N TRP A 13 1.79 16.44 7.09
CA TRP A 13 2.86 15.80 6.32
C TRP A 13 2.83 16.18 4.84
N ALA A 14 1.91 17.06 4.45
CA ALA A 14 1.73 17.51 3.06
C ALA A 14 1.61 16.31 2.11
N HIS A 15 0.69 15.41 2.41
CA HIS A 15 0.63 14.12 1.74
C HIS A 15 -0.82 13.67 1.58
N SER A 16 -1.11 13.05 0.46
CA SER A 16 -2.39 12.40 0.22
C SER A 16 -2.17 10.89 0.24
N GLY A 17 -2.99 10.18 1.01
CA GLY A 17 -2.91 8.73 1.06
C GLY A 17 -3.34 8.06 -0.23
N ILE A 18 -4.22 8.73 -1.00
CA ILE A 18 -4.74 8.21 -2.25
C ILE A 18 -4.89 9.37 -3.23
N ILE A 19 -4.42 9.17 -4.45
CA ILE A 19 -4.61 10.13 -5.55
C ILE A 19 -5.22 9.37 -6.72
N LYS A 20 -6.32 9.89 -7.24
CA LYS A 20 -6.91 9.36 -8.46
C LYS A 20 -6.54 10.27 -9.62
N ALA A 21 -6.00 9.69 -10.68
CA ALA A 21 -5.67 10.41 -11.91
C ALA A 21 -6.21 9.61 -13.08
N GLY A 22 -7.25 10.12 -13.73
CA GLY A 22 -7.95 9.38 -14.78
C GLY A 22 -8.55 8.10 -14.20
N ASN A 23 -8.18 6.97 -14.76
CA ASN A 23 -8.65 5.66 -14.32
C ASN A 23 -7.68 4.95 -13.37
N LEU A 24 -6.62 5.65 -12.93
CA LEU A 24 -5.62 5.07 -12.05
C LEU A 24 -5.70 5.66 -10.66
N TYR A 25 -5.47 4.82 -9.67
CA TYR A 25 -5.35 5.24 -8.28
C TYR A 25 -3.91 4.99 -7.83
N PHE A 26 -3.33 5.99 -7.18
CA PHE A 26 -2.00 5.91 -6.61
C PHE A 26 -2.13 5.91 -5.10
N ILE A 27 -1.67 4.83 -4.47
CA ILE A 27 -1.70 4.72 -3.02
C ILE A 27 -0.38 5.26 -2.48
N GLY A 28 -0.47 6.14 -1.51
CA GLY A 28 0.69 6.72 -0.89
C GLY A 28 1.49 5.70 -0.09
N TYR A 29 2.63 6.12 0.38
CA TYR A 29 3.53 5.30 1.16
C TYR A 29 2.82 4.66 2.36
N CYS A 30 2.97 3.36 2.50
CA CYS A 30 2.39 2.61 3.62
C CYS A 30 3.50 2.05 4.50
N ALA A 31 3.44 2.37 5.78
CA ALA A 31 4.37 1.84 6.77
C ALA A 31 3.64 1.74 8.09
N ALA A 32 3.92 0.69 8.83
CA ALA A 32 3.26 0.48 10.11
C ALA A 32 4.13 -0.37 11.03
N ASN A 33 3.85 -0.26 12.33
CA ASN A 33 4.47 -1.08 13.36
C ASN A 33 6.01 -1.00 13.36
N LEU A 34 6.55 0.19 13.12
CA LEU A 34 8.00 0.39 13.13
C LEU A 34 8.58 -0.08 14.48
N GLY A 35 9.72 -0.76 14.41
CA GLY A 35 10.36 -1.33 15.59
C GLY A 35 9.90 -2.74 15.94
N GLN A 36 8.83 -3.23 15.31
CA GLN A 36 8.36 -4.59 15.50
C GLN A 36 9.05 -5.55 14.52
N PRO A 37 8.90 -6.88 14.70
CA PRO A 37 9.45 -7.83 13.74
C PRO A 37 8.99 -7.52 12.31
N ILE A 38 9.83 -7.82 11.33
CA ILE A 38 9.57 -7.43 9.94
C ILE A 38 8.24 -7.95 9.39
N GLU A 39 7.85 -9.17 9.76
CA GLU A 39 6.57 -9.72 9.29
C GLU A 39 5.39 -8.90 9.81
N VAL A 40 5.47 -8.41 11.04
CA VAL A 40 4.45 -7.55 11.63
C VAL A 40 4.40 -6.22 10.91
N GLN A 41 5.56 -5.66 10.57
CA GLN A 41 5.63 -4.39 9.83
C GLN A 41 5.03 -4.54 8.44
N ILE A 42 5.35 -5.60 7.74
CA ILE A 42 4.85 -5.85 6.39
C ILE A 42 3.33 -6.04 6.41
N ASN A 43 2.83 -6.86 7.32
CA ASN A 43 1.39 -7.07 7.43
C ASN A 43 0.65 -5.78 7.79
N GLY A 44 1.23 -4.97 8.68
CA GLY A 44 0.64 -3.67 9.01
C GLY A 44 0.59 -2.72 7.83
N ALA A 45 1.64 -2.71 7.01
CA ALA A 45 1.66 -1.89 5.79
C ALA A 45 0.59 -2.36 4.79
N PHE A 46 0.41 -3.67 4.63
CA PHE A 46 -0.64 -4.21 3.78
C PHE A 46 -2.03 -3.89 4.32
N ASP A 47 -2.23 -3.97 5.64
CA ASP A 47 -3.51 -3.59 6.24
C ASP A 47 -3.83 -2.13 5.92
N GLN A 48 -2.84 -1.25 5.99
CA GLN A 48 -3.00 0.16 5.68
C GLN A 48 -3.34 0.37 4.20
N MET A 49 -2.66 -0.35 3.32
CA MET A 49 -2.91 -0.29 1.88
C MET A 49 -4.33 -0.77 1.56
N GLU A 50 -4.75 -1.89 2.13
CA GLU A 50 -6.08 -2.43 1.90
C GLU A 50 -7.17 -1.49 2.42
N GLN A 51 -6.92 -0.85 3.55
CA GLN A 51 -7.86 0.12 4.11
C GLN A 51 -8.04 1.31 3.16
N ARG A 52 -6.97 1.82 2.59
CA ARG A 52 -7.03 2.90 1.61
C ARG A 52 -7.75 2.49 0.33
N LEU A 53 -7.45 1.30 -0.18
CA LEU A 53 -8.15 0.76 -1.35
C LEU A 53 -9.64 0.68 -1.09
N LYS A 54 -10.03 0.22 0.09
CA LYS A 54 -11.42 0.09 0.47
C LYS A 54 -12.14 1.44 0.49
N MET A 55 -11.43 2.50 0.89
CA MET A 55 -12.00 3.85 0.90
C MET A 55 -12.48 4.31 -0.48
N VAL A 56 -11.91 3.77 -1.53
CA VAL A 56 -12.26 4.11 -2.92
C VAL A 56 -12.91 2.95 -3.66
N GLY A 57 -13.39 1.95 -2.92
CA GLY A 57 -14.14 0.84 -3.50
C GLY A 57 -13.29 -0.19 -4.23
N LEU A 58 -12.01 -0.27 -3.91
CA LEU A 58 -11.07 -1.20 -4.54
C LEU A 58 -10.57 -2.25 -3.55
N GLY A 59 -9.87 -3.24 -4.06
CA GLY A 59 -9.24 -4.27 -3.26
C GLY A 59 -7.90 -4.67 -3.87
N LEU A 60 -7.24 -5.64 -3.25
CA LEU A 60 -5.93 -6.11 -3.72
C LEU A 60 -5.98 -6.64 -5.16
N GLU A 61 -7.12 -7.16 -5.59
CA GLU A 61 -7.30 -7.66 -6.96
C GLU A 61 -7.18 -6.57 -8.01
N ASN A 62 -7.25 -5.31 -7.61
CA ASN A 62 -7.12 -4.17 -8.53
C ASN A 62 -5.68 -3.63 -8.61
N VAL A 63 -4.78 -4.15 -7.79
CA VAL A 63 -3.38 -3.70 -7.79
C VAL A 63 -2.66 -4.24 -9.01
N VAL A 64 -2.02 -3.35 -9.78
CA VAL A 64 -1.29 -3.74 -11.00
C VAL A 64 0.21 -3.52 -10.86
N GLN A 65 0.62 -2.74 -9.88
CA GLN A 65 2.04 -2.50 -9.61
C GLN A 65 2.20 -2.10 -8.15
N MET A 66 3.27 -2.59 -7.54
CA MET A 66 3.57 -2.27 -6.15
C MET A 66 5.07 -2.20 -5.97
N ASP A 67 5.54 -1.14 -5.33
CA ASP A 67 6.95 -0.98 -5.01
C ASP A 67 7.17 -1.24 -3.52
N CYS A 68 8.15 -2.07 -3.20
CA CYS A 68 8.49 -2.42 -1.83
C CYS A 68 9.92 -1.98 -1.54
N LEU A 69 10.08 -1.17 -0.51
CA LEU A 69 11.40 -0.66 -0.11
C LEU A 69 11.82 -1.31 1.20
N PHE A 70 13.01 -1.87 1.22
CA PHE A 70 13.57 -2.52 2.39
C PHE A 70 14.91 -1.92 2.76
N LYS A 71 15.12 -1.77 4.05
CA LYS A 71 16.42 -1.44 4.58
C LYS A 71 17.37 -2.63 4.47
N ASP A 72 16.81 -3.85 4.58
CA ASP A 72 17.58 -5.08 4.56
C ASP A 72 16.98 -6.04 3.54
N VAL A 73 17.74 -6.37 2.50
CA VAL A 73 17.28 -7.24 1.41
C VAL A 73 16.98 -8.67 1.87
N TRP A 74 17.50 -9.08 3.00
CA TRP A 74 17.20 -10.39 3.56
C TRP A 74 15.74 -10.54 3.98
N ASN A 75 15.02 -9.43 4.05
CA ASN A 75 13.59 -9.44 4.36
C ASN A 75 12.71 -9.71 3.15
N ILE A 76 13.28 -9.78 1.95
CA ILE A 76 12.49 -10.03 0.73
C ILE A 76 11.71 -11.35 0.79
N PRO A 77 12.29 -12.47 1.27
CA PRO A 77 11.52 -13.72 1.38
C PRO A 77 10.28 -13.61 2.26
N VAL A 78 10.35 -12.80 3.31
CA VAL A 78 9.20 -12.56 4.20
C VAL A 78 8.13 -11.80 3.45
N MET A 79 8.51 -10.80 2.66
CA MET A 79 7.59 -10.05 1.81
C MET A 79 6.91 -10.97 0.79
N GLU A 80 7.68 -11.83 0.14
CA GLU A 80 7.13 -12.77 -0.84
C GLU A 80 6.08 -13.69 -0.21
N LYS A 81 6.35 -14.16 1.01
CA LYS A 81 5.41 -14.99 1.75
C LYS A 81 4.09 -14.24 1.98
N VAL A 82 4.16 -12.99 2.44
CA VAL A 82 2.99 -12.17 2.71
C VAL A 82 2.22 -11.88 1.41
N ILE A 83 2.94 -11.60 0.33
CA ILE A 83 2.31 -11.37 -0.99
C ILE A 83 1.53 -12.61 -1.42
N LYS A 84 2.11 -13.78 -1.29
CA LYS A 84 1.44 -15.02 -1.67
C LYS A 84 0.16 -15.23 -0.86
N GLU A 85 0.22 -14.94 0.43
CA GLU A 85 -0.93 -15.09 1.30
C GLU A 85 -2.05 -14.10 0.96
N ARG A 86 -1.68 -12.83 0.76
CA ARG A 86 -2.67 -11.77 0.59
C ARG A 86 -3.25 -11.66 -0.81
N PHE A 87 -2.44 -11.88 -1.82
CA PHE A 87 -2.90 -11.78 -3.21
C PHE A 87 -3.51 -13.08 -3.73
N ASN A 88 -3.24 -14.20 -3.06
CA ASN A 88 -3.88 -15.48 -3.35
C ASN A 88 -3.81 -15.85 -4.83
N GLY A 89 -2.62 -15.78 -5.42
CA GLY A 89 -2.39 -16.14 -6.82
C GLY A 89 -2.62 -15.05 -7.84
N ARG A 90 -3.07 -13.89 -7.40
CA ARG A 90 -3.34 -12.76 -8.31
C ARG A 90 -2.20 -11.74 -8.26
N TYR A 91 -0.99 -12.22 -8.43
CA TYR A 91 0.20 -11.37 -8.45
C TYR A 91 0.88 -11.39 -9.80
#